data_3675219cdeeb787d8705734ea4bcf8dc
#
_entry.id   3675219cdeeb787d8705734ea4bcf8dc
#
_cell.length_a   1.000
_cell.length_b   1.000
_cell.length_c   1.000
_cell.angle_alpha   90.00
_cell.angle_beta   90.00
_cell.angle_gamma   90.00
#
_symmetry.space_group_name_H-M   'P 1'
#
loop_
_entity.id
_entity.type
_entity.pdbx_description
1 polymer ?
#
loop_
_entity_poly.entity_id
_entity_poly.type
_entity_poly.pdbx_seq_one_letter_code
_entity_poly.pdbx_strand_id
1 'polypeptide(L)'
;MKIDANHLSGPCSCGGEHLLATQICVIQEGALFHLEEILSSIPVVGKRCAVYDENTYRAIPNSIHPRAEQEIILSPSGLHADENSTASVLARLEPDIQVMLAIGGGTVHDITRYCSTERGIPFISIPTAASCDGFCSNVAAMTWHGYKKTIPCQAPL
;
A
#
# COMPACT_ATOMS: atom_id res chain seq x y z
N MET A 1 -3.23 -18.98 -1.08
CA MET A 1 -1.82 -19.23 -1.44
C MET A 1 -0.97 -18.17 -0.77
N LYS A 2 0.04 -18.57 -0.03
CA LYS A 2 1.03 -17.67 0.57
C LYS A 2 2.32 -17.84 -0.22
N ILE A 3 2.87 -16.73 -0.72
CA ILE A 3 4.14 -16.70 -1.46
C ILE A 3 5.18 -16.11 -0.52
N ASP A 4 6.22 -16.86 -0.26
CA ASP A 4 7.40 -16.40 0.49
C ASP A 4 8.40 -15.80 -0.51
N ALA A 5 8.62 -14.50 -0.41
CA ALA A 5 9.50 -13.77 -1.31
C ALA A 5 10.98 -14.19 -1.20
N ASN A 6 11.39 -14.79 -0.09
CA ASN A 6 12.76 -15.30 0.07
C ASN A 6 13.10 -16.36 -0.96
N HIS A 7 12.12 -17.12 -1.44
CA HIS A 7 12.33 -18.13 -2.50
C HIS A 7 12.49 -17.52 -3.90
N LEU A 8 12.17 -16.24 -4.06
CA LEU A 8 12.25 -15.50 -5.32
C LEU A 8 13.45 -14.53 -5.35
N SER A 9 14.20 -14.45 -4.26
CA SER A 9 15.40 -13.62 -4.14
C SER A 9 16.65 -14.44 -4.37
N GLY A 10 17.71 -13.82 -4.92
CA GLY A 10 19.01 -14.42 -5.09
C GLY A 10 19.54 -14.40 -6.52
N PRO A 11 20.59 -15.17 -6.80
CA PRO A 11 21.22 -15.25 -8.12
C PRO A 11 20.23 -15.78 -9.18
N CYS A 12 20.22 -15.14 -10.34
CA CYS A 12 19.33 -15.46 -11.44
C CYS A 12 20.11 -15.90 -12.69
N SER A 13 19.49 -16.74 -13.50
CA SER A 13 20.03 -17.14 -14.82
C SER A 13 20.25 -15.98 -15.79
N CYS A 14 19.68 -14.80 -15.52
CA CYS A 14 19.95 -13.55 -16.25
C CYS A 14 21.36 -12.97 -15.97
N GLY A 15 22.12 -13.54 -15.02
CA GLY A 15 23.42 -13.07 -14.59
C GLY A 15 23.39 -12.00 -13.48
N GLY A 16 22.19 -11.62 -13.02
CA GLY A 16 21.98 -10.65 -11.93
C GLY A 16 21.58 -11.32 -10.63
N GLU A 17 21.58 -10.53 -9.55
CA GLU A 17 21.00 -10.88 -8.27
C GLU A 17 19.69 -10.10 -8.08
N HIS A 18 18.61 -10.81 -7.77
CA HIS A 18 17.31 -10.20 -7.50
C HIS A 18 17.03 -10.20 -6.01
N LEU A 19 16.68 -9.04 -5.48
CA LEU A 19 16.24 -8.86 -4.10
C LEU A 19 14.81 -8.34 -4.11
N LEU A 20 13.90 -9.10 -3.54
CA LEU A 20 12.51 -8.69 -3.38
C LEU A 20 12.32 -8.03 -2.02
N ALA A 21 11.82 -6.80 -2.04
CA ALA A 21 11.48 -6.07 -0.82
C ALA A 21 10.19 -6.61 -0.19
N THR A 22 9.24 -7.08 -1.02
CA THR A 22 7.99 -7.69 -0.55
C THR A 22 8.27 -9.03 0.11
N GLN A 23 7.96 -9.13 1.40
CA GLN A 23 8.29 -10.32 2.20
C GLN A 23 7.22 -11.39 2.10
N ILE A 24 5.96 -11.01 2.04
CA ILE A 24 4.82 -11.92 2.05
C ILE A 24 3.77 -11.45 1.06
N CYS A 25 3.27 -12.36 0.24
CA CYS A 25 2.08 -12.15 -0.58
C CYS A 25 1.04 -13.21 -0.26
N VAL A 26 -0.16 -12.80 0.16
CA VAL A 26 -1.28 -13.69 0.49
C VAL A 26 -2.39 -13.53 -0.54
N ILE A 27 -2.66 -14.57 -1.31
CA ILE A 27 -3.74 -14.62 -2.28
C ILE A 27 -4.66 -15.79 -1.90
N GLN A 28 -5.82 -15.46 -1.33
CA GLN A 28 -6.81 -16.45 -0.94
C GLN A 28 -8.20 -15.84 -0.85
N GLU A 29 -9.22 -16.68 -1.03
CA GLU A 29 -10.59 -16.31 -0.77
C GLU A 29 -10.77 -15.92 0.71
N GLY A 30 -11.48 -14.81 0.96
CA GLY A 30 -11.73 -14.34 2.32
C GLY A 30 -10.52 -13.73 3.03
N ALA A 31 -9.41 -13.41 2.34
CA ALA A 31 -8.21 -12.85 2.96
C ALA A 31 -8.50 -11.63 3.87
N LEU A 32 -9.46 -10.77 3.48
CA LEU A 32 -9.86 -9.61 4.29
C LEU A 32 -10.43 -10.00 5.66
N PHE A 33 -11.11 -11.14 5.78
CA PHE A 33 -11.64 -11.61 7.08
C PHE A 33 -10.54 -12.07 8.04
N HIS A 34 -9.33 -12.36 7.51
CA HIS A 34 -8.16 -12.78 8.28
C HIS A 34 -7.08 -11.69 8.31
N LEU A 35 -7.44 -10.44 7.96
CA LEU A 35 -6.48 -9.36 7.77
C LEU A 35 -5.61 -9.10 9.01
N GLU A 36 -6.19 -9.02 10.19
CA GLU A 36 -5.43 -8.81 11.44
C GLU A 36 -4.48 -9.96 11.77
N GLU A 37 -4.87 -11.20 11.48
CA GLU A 37 -4.01 -12.37 11.63
C GLU A 37 -2.80 -12.27 10.66
N ILE A 38 -3.08 -11.91 9.40
CA ILE A 38 -2.04 -11.71 8.38
C ILE A 38 -1.10 -10.57 8.80
N LEU A 39 -1.64 -9.41 9.19
CA LEU A 39 -0.85 -8.27 9.64
C LEU A 39 0.02 -8.59 10.85
N SER A 40 -0.49 -9.40 11.79
CA SER A 40 0.27 -9.85 12.96
C SER A 40 1.42 -10.80 12.61
N SER A 41 1.39 -11.43 11.44
CA SER A 41 2.47 -12.30 10.95
C SER A 41 3.61 -11.55 10.26
N ILE A 42 3.41 -10.26 9.97
CA ILE A 42 4.42 -9.41 9.34
C ILE A 42 5.26 -8.78 10.47
N PRO A 43 6.60 -8.77 10.38
CA PRO A 43 7.47 -8.25 11.43
C PRO A 43 7.52 -6.71 11.42
N VAL A 44 6.35 -6.07 11.44
CA VAL A 44 6.19 -4.62 11.50
C VAL A 44 5.49 -4.27 12.80
N VAL A 45 6.20 -3.57 13.65
CA VAL A 45 5.71 -3.10 14.95
C VAL A 45 5.49 -1.59 14.86
N GLY A 46 4.40 -1.11 15.44
CA GLY A 46 4.17 0.32 15.61
C GLY A 46 2.79 0.79 15.18
N LYS A 47 2.59 2.09 15.26
CA LYS A 47 1.32 2.74 14.92
C LYS A 47 1.07 2.70 13.43
N ARG A 48 -0.16 2.35 13.08
CA ARG A 48 -0.63 2.17 11.71
C ARG A 48 -1.50 3.36 11.27
N CYS A 49 -1.33 3.76 10.01
CA CYS A 49 -2.26 4.66 9.33
C CYS A 49 -2.92 3.91 8.16
N ALA A 50 -4.22 3.74 8.19
CA ALA A 50 -4.98 3.15 7.09
C ALA A 50 -5.46 4.25 6.14
N VAL A 51 -5.18 4.08 4.84
CA VAL A 51 -5.56 5.02 3.77
C VAL A 51 -6.57 4.36 2.86
N TYR A 52 -7.72 5.02 2.67
CA TYR A 52 -8.85 4.58 1.84
C TYR A 52 -9.31 5.71 0.92
N ASP A 53 -10.12 5.38 -0.07
CA ASP A 53 -11.16 6.28 -0.58
C ASP A 53 -12.51 5.97 0.09
N GLU A 54 -13.46 6.93 0.06
CA GLU A 54 -14.77 6.76 0.70
C GLU A 54 -15.58 5.57 0.15
N ASN A 55 -15.43 5.24 -1.14
CA ASN A 55 -16.16 4.13 -1.74
C ASN A 55 -15.66 2.80 -1.18
N THR A 56 -14.34 2.64 -1.12
CA THR A 56 -13.69 1.47 -0.51
C THR A 56 -14.03 1.36 0.96
N TYR A 57 -13.93 2.48 1.70
CA TYR A 57 -14.24 2.51 3.13
C TYR A 57 -15.66 2.04 3.43
N ARG A 58 -16.64 2.52 2.66
CA ARG A 58 -18.06 2.11 2.81
C ARG A 58 -18.35 0.69 2.34
N ALA A 59 -17.58 0.17 1.38
CA ALA A 59 -17.78 -1.18 0.83
C ALA A 59 -17.27 -2.28 1.77
N ILE A 60 -16.29 -1.97 2.61
CA ILE A 60 -15.72 -2.91 3.57
C ILE A 60 -16.58 -2.90 4.85
N PRO A 61 -17.08 -4.06 5.31
CA PRO A 61 -17.80 -4.12 6.58
C PRO A 61 -16.93 -3.64 7.76
N ASN A 62 -17.50 -2.88 8.68
CA ASN A 62 -16.78 -2.31 9.82
C ASN A 62 -16.03 -3.35 10.66
N SER A 63 -16.53 -4.60 10.70
CA SER A 63 -15.92 -5.69 11.47
C SER A 63 -14.59 -6.20 10.90
N ILE A 64 -14.24 -5.83 9.67
CA ILE A 64 -13.03 -6.28 8.98
C ILE A 64 -12.09 -5.13 8.59
N HIS A 65 -12.39 -3.91 9.01
CA HIS A 65 -11.41 -2.83 8.92
C HIS A 65 -10.20 -3.19 9.80
N PRO A 66 -8.97 -3.00 9.30
CA PRO A 66 -7.78 -3.23 10.12
C PRO A 66 -7.73 -2.26 11.29
N ARG A 67 -7.16 -2.71 12.38
CA ARG A 67 -6.85 -1.81 13.50
C ARG A 67 -5.77 -0.83 13.08
N ALA A 68 -6.08 0.44 13.15
CA ALA A 68 -5.17 1.52 12.85
C ALA A 68 -5.38 2.67 13.85
N GLU A 69 -4.30 3.31 14.28
CA GLU A 69 -4.35 4.47 15.17
C GLU A 69 -4.80 5.72 14.43
N GLN A 70 -4.60 5.73 13.11
CA GLN A 70 -5.08 6.80 12.24
C GLN A 70 -5.76 6.22 11.00
N GLU A 71 -6.84 6.88 10.57
CA GLU A 71 -7.47 6.62 9.27
C GLU A 71 -7.48 7.89 8.43
N ILE A 72 -7.05 7.77 7.18
CA ILE A 72 -7.12 8.84 6.19
C ILE A 72 -8.05 8.40 5.07
N ILE A 73 -9.25 8.99 5.05
CA ILE A 73 -10.25 8.72 4.03
C ILE A 73 -10.21 9.86 3.01
N LEU A 74 -10.02 9.49 1.74
CA LEU A 74 -9.93 10.40 0.62
C LEU A 74 -11.28 10.54 -0.08
N SER A 75 -11.64 11.74 -0.49
CA SER A 75 -12.83 11.95 -1.31
C SER A 75 -12.63 11.30 -2.67
N PRO A 76 -13.55 10.47 -3.18
CA PRO A 76 -13.41 9.84 -4.50
C PRO A 76 -13.64 10.82 -5.65
N SER A 77 -14.23 11.99 -5.38
CA SER A 77 -14.53 12.99 -6.42
C SER A 77 -13.25 13.62 -6.94
N GLY A 78 -12.90 13.29 -8.18
CA GLY A 78 -11.68 13.80 -8.83
C GLY A 78 -10.39 13.28 -8.21
N LEU A 79 -10.43 12.17 -7.50
CA LEU A 79 -9.24 11.57 -6.87
C LEU A 79 -8.27 11.05 -7.95
N HIS A 80 -7.11 11.63 -7.98
CA HIS A 80 -5.99 11.19 -8.80
C HIS A 80 -4.75 10.98 -7.94
N ALA A 81 -3.86 10.09 -8.37
CA ALA A 81 -2.53 9.99 -7.78
C ALA A 81 -1.69 11.16 -8.31
N ASP A 82 -1.74 12.29 -7.62
CA ASP A 82 -1.10 13.54 -7.99
C ASP A 82 -0.48 14.26 -6.78
N GLU A 83 0.18 15.38 -7.03
CA GLU A 83 0.81 16.20 -5.99
C GLU A 83 -0.19 16.72 -4.94
N ASN A 84 -1.43 16.99 -5.31
CA ASN A 84 -2.43 17.52 -4.38
C ASN A 84 -2.89 16.45 -3.40
N SER A 85 -3.20 15.26 -3.93
CA SER A 85 -3.62 14.11 -3.12
C SER A 85 -2.52 13.67 -2.17
N THR A 86 -1.26 13.59 -2.65
CA THR A 86 -0.12 13.22 -1.80
C THR A 86 0.17 14.28 -0.74
N ALA A 87 0.14 15.56 -1.09
CA ALA A 87 0.30 16.65 -0.12
C ALA A 87 -0.77 16.62 0.95
N SER A 88 -2.03 16.33 0.59
CA SER A 88 -3.15 16.19 1.53
C SER A 88 -2.93 15.04 2.51
N VAL A 89 -2.45 13.89 2.03
CA VAL A 89 -2.13 12.74 2.90
C VAL A 89 -0.97 13.07 3.82
N LEU A 90 0.13 13.60 3.28
CA LEU A 90 1.34 13.94 4.07
C LEU A 90 1.05 14.98 5.15
N ALA A 91 0.19 15.97 4.87
CA ALA A 91 -0.19 17.00 5.83
C ALA A 91 -1.05 16.46 6.99
N ARG A 92 -1.80 15.38 6.75
CA ARG A 92 -2.67 14.74 7.75
C ARG A 92 -1.96 13.63 8.52
N LEU A 93 -0.90 13.06 7.96
CA LEU A 93 -0.19 11.90 8.52
C LEU A 93 0.51 12.31 9.82
N GLU A 94 0.11 11.68 10.93
CA GLU A 94 0.71 11.90 12.23
C GLU A 94 2.18 11.51 12.27
N PRO A 95 3.02 12.26 13.02
CA PRO A 95 4.46 12.08 12.98
C PRO A 95 4.96 10.76 13.58
N ASP A 96 4.18 10.11 14.42
CA ASP A 96 4.50 8.86 15.12
C ASP A 96 3.95 7.60 14.42
N ILE A 97 3.34 7.75 13.26
CA ILE A 97 2.96 6.61 12.40
C ILE A 97 4.22 5.93 11.87
N GLN A 98 4.24 4.60 11.96
CA GLN A 98 5.38 3.75 11.61
C GLN A 98 5.11 2.82 10.43
N VAL A 99 3.85 2.67 10.02
CA VAL A 99 3.47 1.89 8.85
C VAL A 99 2.18 2.43 8.24
N MET A 100 2.09 2.43 6.92
CA MET A 100 0.87 2.78 6.20
C MET A 100 0.21 1.54 5.61
N LEU A 101 -1.13 1.50 5.60
CA LEU A 101 -1.93 0.45 4.97
C LEU A 101 -2.65 1.08 3.77
N ALA A 102 -2.33 0.65 2.56
CA ALA A 102 -3.02 1.08 1.34
C ALA A 102 -4.22 0.15 1.10
N ILE A 103 -5.44 0.63 1.30
CA ILE A 103 -6.65 -0.19 1.20
C ILE A 103 -7.55 0.40 0.12
N GLY A 104 -7.52 -0.19 -1.08
CA GLY A 104 -8.28 0.39 -2.19
C GLY A 104 -7.84 -0.09 -3.57
N GLY A 105 -8.14 0.72 -4.57
CA GLY A 105 -7.69 0.55 -5.94
C GLY A 105 -6.30 1.12 -6.19
N GLY A 106 -5.83 1.10 -7.45
CA GLY A 106 -4.49 1.55 -7.84
C GLY A 106 -4.16 2.97 -7.41
N THR A 107 -5.11 3.91 -7.51
CA THR A 107 -4.91 5.31 -7.10
C THR A 107 -4.56 5.43 -5.62
N VAL A 108 -5.28 4.73 -4.73
CA VAL A 108 -4.99 4.72 -3.29
C VAL A 108 -3.62 4.12 -3.03
N HIS A 109 -3.26 3.05 -3.77
CA HIS A 109 -1.95 2.42 -3.66
C HIS A 109 -0.82 3.35 -4.07
N ASP A 110 -0.95 4.05 -5.20
CA ASP A 110 0.10 4.95 -5.69
C ASP A 110 0.29 6.15 -4.76
N ILE A 111 -0.80 6.74 -4.24
CA ILE A 111 -0.74 7.81 -3.24
C ILE A 111 -0.04 7.31 -1.97
N THR A 112 -0.47 6.18 -1.42
CA THR A 112 0.08 5.64 -0.16
C THR A 112 1.53 5.24 -0.31
N ARG A 113 1.89 4.58 -1.42
CA ARG A 113 3.28 4.20 -1.75
C ARG A 113 4.20 5.41 -1.82
N TYR A 114 3.77 6.46 -2.52
CA TYR A 114 4.53 7.70 -2.59
C TYR A 114 4.70 8.33 -1.20
N CYS A 115 3.62 8.49 -0.44
CA CYS A 115 3.67 9.11 0.89
C CYS A 115 4.53 8.30 1.88
N SER A 116 4.44 6.97 1.84
CA SER A 116 5.27 6.10 2.68
C SER A 116 6.75 6.21 2.34
N THR A 117 7.07 6.36 1.05
CA THR A 117 8.44 6.57 0.58
C THR A 117 8.99 7.92 1.06
N GLU A 118 8.21 8.99 0.91
CA GLU A 118 8.59 10.34 1.38
C GLU A 118 8.81 10.39 2.92
N ARG A 119 8.03 9.61 3.66
CA ARG A 119 8.15 9.52 5.13
C ARG A 119 9.22 8.53 5.58
N GLY A 120 9.77 7.72 4.68
CA GLY A 120 10.75 6.68 5.02
C GLY A 120 10.18 5.57 5.91
N ILE A 121 8.86 5.30 5.83
CA ILE A 121 8.18 4.25 6.60
C ILE A 121 7.62 3.19 5.65
N PRO A 122 7.57 1.91 6.04
CA PRO A 122 7.02 0.85 5.20
C PRO A 122 5.51 1.00 4.97
N PHE A 123 5.01 0.36 3.91
CA PHE A 123 3.58 0.19 3.71
C PHE A 123 3.20 -1.23 3.34
N ILE A 124 1.93 -1.55 3.57
CA ILE A 124 1.31 -2.83 3.25
C ILE A 124 0.22 -2.59 2.21
N SER A 125 0.22 -3.39 1.17
CA SER A 125 -0.73 -3.31 0.05
C SER A 125 -1.91 -4.24 0.30
N ILE A 126 -3.13 -3.70 0.32
CA ILE A 126 -4.39 -4.41 0.51
C ILE A 126 -5.33 -4.03 -0.65
N PRO A 127 -5.13 -4.62 -1.84
CA PRO A 127 -5.93 -4.29 -3.01
C PRO A 127 -7.37 -4.81 -2.86
N THR A 128 -8.34 -3.94 -3.15
CA THR A 128 -9.77 -4.24 -3.10
C THR A 128 -10.42 -4.29 -4.48
N ALA A 129 -9.64 -4.05 -5.53
CA ALA A 129 -10.08 -4.11 -6.91
C ALA A 129 -9.16 -5.02 -7.73
N ALA A 130 -9.74 -5.90 -8.55
CA ALA A 130 -8.99 -6.80 -9.42
C ALA A 130 -8.13 -6.07 -10.48
N SER A 131 -8.45 -4.81 -10.77
CA SER A 131 -7.68 -3.93 -11.66
C SER A 131 -6.41 -3.35 -11.04
N CYS A 132 -6.16 -3.59 -9.75
CA CYS A 132 -4.95 -3.14 -9.08
C CYS A 132 -3.82 -4.12 -9.37
N ASP A 133 -3.18 -4.01 -10.52
CA ASP A 133 -2.07 -4.86 -10.98
C ASP A 133 -0.71 -4.46 -10.38
N GLY A 134 -0.56 -3.20 -10.00
CA GLY A 134 0.67 -2.65 -9.39
C GLY A 134 0.82 -2.87 -7.89
N PHE A 135 0.11 -3.80 -7.26
CA PHE A 135 0.08 -3.96 -5.80
C PHE A 135 1.44 -4.32 -5.17
N CYS A 136 2.33 -4.99 -5.89
CA CYS A 136 3.71 -5.29 -5.46
C CYS A 136 4.76 -4.39 -6.13
N SER A 137 4.34 -3.31 -6.81
CA SER A 137 5.25 -2.44 -7.56
C SER A 137 6.15 -1.62 -6.63
N ASN A 138 7.36 -1.32 -7.11
CA ASN A 138 8.29 -0.36 -6.51
C ASN A 138 8.28 1.01 -7.21
N VAL A 139 7.22 1.30 -7.96
CA VAL A 139 7.01 2.59 -8.62
C VAL A 139 5.56 3.04 -8.43
N ALA A 140 5.34 4.35 -8.34
CA ALA A 140 4.02 4.96 -8.33
C ALA A 140 3.71 5.60 -9.68
N ALA A 141 2.52 5.31 -10.25
CA ALA A 141 2.03 5.92 -11.48
C ALA A 141 1.30 7.21 -11.15
N MET A 142 2.01 8.32 -11.21
CA MET A 142 1.52 9.64 -10.78
C MET A 142 1.15 10.53 -11.96
N THR A 143 0.26 11.49 -11.72
CA THR A 143 0.13 12.68 -12.56
C THR A 143 0.83 13.83 -11.85
N TRP A 144 1.93 14.34 -12.40
CA TRP A 144 2.76 15.37 -11.77
C TRP A 144 2.86 16.59 -12.66
N HIS A 145 2.38 17.73 -12.19
CA HIS A 145 2.26 18.97 -12.97
C HIS A 145 1.51 18.76 -14.30
N GLY A 146 0.45 17.96 -14.28
CA GLY A 146 -0.37 17.63 -15.44
C GLY A 146 0.18 16.56 -16.38
N TYR A 147 1.35 15.99 -16.10
CA TYR A 147 1.98 14.95 -16.91
C TYR A 147 2.00 13.59 -16.21
N LYS A 148 1.76 12.53 -16.97
CA LYS A 148 1.94 11.16 -16.45
C LYS A 148 3.42 10.89 -16.19
N LYS A 149 3.73 10.43 -14.99
CA LYS A 149 5.10 10.18 -14.54
C LYS A 149 5.14 8.92 -13.65
N THR A 150 6.09 8.06 -13.95
CA THR A 150 6.41 6.93 -13.07
C THR A 150 7.50 7.37 -12.10
N ILE A 151 7.20 7.33 -10.80
CA ILE A 151 8.09 7.79 -9.74
C ILE A 151 8.62 6.57 -8.99
N PRO A 152 9.95 6.37 -8.89
CA PRO A 152 10.53 5.32 -8.06
C PRO A 152 10.10 5.47 -6.60
N CYS A 153 9.65 4.39 -6.01
CA CYS A 153 9.17 4.31 -4.64
C CYS A 153 9.63 2.97 -4.03
N GLN A 154 9.35 2.77 -2.75
CA GLN A 154 9.52 1.46 -2.15
C GLN A 154 8.40 0.50 -2.57
N ALA A 155 8.73 -0.80 -2.64
CA ALA A 155 7.73 -1.86 -2.74
C ALA A 155 7.02 -2.05 -1.38
N PRO A 156 5.80 -2.62 -1.35
CA PRO A 156 5.17 -3.03 -0.10
C PRO A 156 5.95 -4.17 0.57
N LEU A 157 5.74 -4.31 1.87
CA LEU A 157 6.29 -5.42 2.67
C LEU A 157 5.69 -6.77 2.30
#